data_24a58c1238a306ff8283f620232aaf2f
#
_entry.id   24a58c1238a306ff8283f620232aaf2f
#
_cell.length_a   1.000
_cell.length_b   1.000
_cell.length_c   1.000
_cell.angle_alpha   90.00
_cell.angle_beta   90.00
_cell.angle_gamma   90.00
#
_symmetry.space_group_name_H-M   'P 1'
#
loop_
_entity.id
_entity.type
_entity.pdbx_description
1 polymer ?
#
loop_
_entity_poly.entity_id
_entity_poly.type
_entity_poly.pdbx_seq_one_letter_code
_entity_poly.pdbx_strand_id
1 'polypeptide(L)'
;GTVADACWSDQPGVACTVMVADCLPVLWCLPDGSAVAASHAGWRGLAGQDGHGILEATFRALRALSATTASPLVWLGPCIGPKAFEVGAEVREAFLTVDHDAVRCFEALPAEGKYLADLPALARLRLGAMGVTQVFGNDGGDAWCTVTQSSRFFSHRRDAARLGSTGRMAASIWKV
;
A
#
# COMPACT_ATOMS: atom_id res chain seq x y z
N GLY A 1 23.30 -0.87 -4.75
CA GLY A 1 22.30 -1.34 -3.82
C GLY A 1 21.24 -2.15 -4.54
N THR A 2 20.48 -2.94 -3.82
CA THR A 2 19.36 -3.69 -4.37
C THR A 2 18.18 -2.74 -4.60
N VAL A 3 17.56 -2.81 -5.78
CA VAL A 3 16.29 -2.11 -6.06
C VAL A 3 15.16 -3.01 -5.59
N ALA A 4 14.34 -2.52 -4.65
CA ALA A 4 13.23 -3.28 -4.09
C ALA A 4 12.13 -2.33 -3.59
N ASP A 5 10.87 -2.78 -3.64
CA ASP A 5 9.69 -2.07 -3.14
C ASP A 5 9.31 -2.48 -1.70
N ALA A 6 10.09 -3.35 -1.07
CA ALA A 6 9.93 -3.70 0.34
C ALA A 6 11.26 -4.02 1.00
N CYS A 7 11.31 -3.84 2.32
CA CYS A 7 12.41 -4.28 3.17
C CYS A 7 11.86 -4.81 4.50
N TRP A 8 12.61 -5.68 5.14
CA TRP A 8 12.32 -6.18 6.49
C TRP A 8 13.58 -6.23 7.34
N SER A 9 13.42 -6.26 8.65
CA SER A 9 14.51 -6.41 9.61
C SER A 9 14.05 -7.16 10.86
N ASP A 10 14.89 -8.07 11.32
CA ASP A 10 14.82 -8.73 12.62
C ASP A 10 15.80 -8.11 13.64
N GLN A 11 16.60 -7.12 13.21
CA GLN A 11 17.66 -6.52 14.02
C GLN A 11 17.15 -5.25 14.73
N PRO A 12 17.41 -5.08 16.05
CA PRO A 12 17.15 -3.83 16.75
C PRO A 12 17.93 -2.65 16.14
N GLY A 13 17.30 -1.47 16.13
CA GLY A 13 17.93 -0.25 15.64
C GLY A 13 18.02 -0.12 14.12
N VAL A 14 17.61 -1.14 13.36
CA VAL A 14 17.57 -1.08 11.89
C VAL A 14 16.19 -0.67 11.42
N ALA A 15 16.08 0.50 10.78
CA ALA A 15 14.82 1.02 10.27
C ALA A 15 14.50 0.51 8.86
N CYS A 16 13.33 -0.08 8.71
CA CYS A 16 12.71 -0.34 7.40
C CYS A 16 11.97 0.92 6.95
N THR A 17 12.31 1.47 5.79
CA THR A 17 11.78 2.74 5.31
C THR A 17 11.36 2.65 3.85
N VAL A 18 10.18 3.18 3.54
CA VAL A 18 9.70 3.39 2.16
C VAL A 18 9.38 4.86 1.92
N MET A 19 9.61 5.33 0.70
CA MET A 19 9.34 6.70 0.30
C MET A 19 8.19 6.75 -0.70
N VAL A 20 7.19 7.58 -0.41
CA VAL A 20 5.96 7.67 -1.20
C VAL A 20 5.58 9.13 -1.51
N ALA A 21 4.86 9.31 -2.60
CA ALA A 21 3.98 10.43 -2.88
C ALA A 21 2.84 9.86 -3.72
N ASP A 22 1.70 9.60 -3.08
CA ASP A 22 0.48 8.96 -3.54
C ASP A 22 0.42 7.43 -3.43
N CYS A 23 1.50 6.68 -3.64
CA CYS A 23 1.48 5.24 -3.40
C CYS A 23 1.26 4.94 -1.91
N LEU A 24 0.67 3.79 -1.60
CA LEU A 24 0.36 3.37 -0.24
C LEU A 24 1.61 2.83 0.47
N PRO A 25 2.08 3.46 1.57
CA PRO A 25 3.07 2.86 2.44
C PRO A 25 2.39 1.87 3.39
N VAL A 26 2.96 0.68 3.53
CA VAL A 26 2.45 -0.38 4.41
C VAL A 26 3.55 -0.77 5.38
N LEU A 27 3.28 -0.62 6.68
CA LEU A 27 4.19 -1.02 7.75
C LEU A 27 3.67 -2.29 8.41
N TRP A 28 4.59 -3.19 8.76
CA TRP A 28 4.30 -4.51 9.29
C TRP A 28 5.09 -4.78 10.55
N CYS A 29 4.45 -5.45 11.50
CA CYS A 29 5.09 -5.92 12.72
C CYS A 29 4.61 -7.34 13.03
N LEU A 30 5.53 -8.26 13.31
CA LEU A 30 5.16 -9.55 13.87
C LEU A 30 4.69 -9.36 15.33
N PRO A 31 3.63 -10.06 15.78
CA PRO A 31 3.03 -9.82 17.10
C PRO A 31 3.99 -10.02 18.28
N ASP A 32 4.99 -10.89 18.10
CA ASP A 32 6.06 -11.15 19.07
C ASP A 32 7.21 -10.13 19.02
N GLY A 33 7.12 -9.14 18.13
CA GLY A 33 8.17 -8.14 17.91
C GLY A 33 9.44 -8.68 17.26
N SER A 34 9.44 -9.93 16.78
CA SER A 34 10.65 -10.56 16.22
C SER A 34 11.13 -9.91 14.93
N ALA A 35 10.23 -9.39 14.10
CA ALA A 35 10.59 -8.69 12.86
C ALA A 35 9.58 -7.59 12.49
N VAL A 36 10.06 -6.61 11.74
CA VAL A 36 9.27 -5.53 11.14
C VAL A 36 9.56 -5.44 9.64
N ALA A 37 8.64 -4.82 8.89
CA ALA A 37 8.86 -4.56 7.46
C ALA A 37 8.16 -3.27 7.02
N ALA A 38 8.60 -2.74 5.88
CA ALA A 38 7.95 -1.65 5.18
C ALA A 38 7.82 -2.00 3.69
N SER A 39 6.64 -1.73 3.11
CA SER A 39 6.35 -2.00 1.70
C SER A 39 5.81 -0.75 1.01
N HIS A 40 6.28 -0.49 -0.21
CA HIS A 40 5.77 0.52 -1.13
C HIS A 40 4.73 -0.13 -2.04
N ALA A 41 3.46 0.11 -1.77
CA ALA A 41 2.34 -0.47 -2.51
C ALA A 41 1.71 0.56 -3.47
N GLY A 42 2.38 0.85 -4.57
CA GLY A 42 1.74 1.44 -5.75
C GLY A 42 0.83 0.40 -6.40
N TRP A 43 -0.13 0.83 -7.25
CA TRP A 43 -1.11 -0.09 -7.82
C TRP A 43 -0.48 -1.29 -8.56
N ARG A 44 0.64 -1.08 -9.27
CA ARG A 44 1.35 -2.17 -9.97
C ARG A 44 1.94 -3.19 -9.01
N GLY A 45 2.62 -2.70 -7.98
CA GLY A 45 3.17 -3.57 -6.93
C GLY A 45 2.08 -4.26 -6.12
N LEU A 46 0.95 -3.59 -5.89
CA LEU A 46 -0.20 -4.16 -5.19
C LEU A 46 -0.93 -5.22 -6.02
N ALA A 47 -1.20 -4.96 -7.30
CA ALA A 47 -1.79 -5.95 -8.20
C ALA A 47 -0.88 -7.17 -8.39
N GLY A 48 0.42 -6.90 -8.56
CA GLY A 48 1.42 -7.94 -8.78
C GLY A 48 1.26 -8.66 -10.09
N GLN A 49 1.84 -9.84 -10.16
CA GLN A 49 1.69 -10.78 -11.28
C GLN A 49 1.01 -12.05 -10.75
N ASP A 50 -0.04 -12.51 -11.44
CA ASP A 50 -0.79 -13.73 -11.09
C ASP A 50 -1.23 -13.77 -9.61
N GLY A 51 -1.64 -12.62 -9.08
CA GLY A 51 -2.07 -12.51 -7.69
C GLY A 51 -0.94 -12.46 -6.65
N HIS A 52 0.30 -12.30 -7.08
CA HIS A 52 1.47 -12.23 -6.21
C HIS A 52 2.11 -10.85 -6.32
N GLY A 53 1.66 -9.95 -5.46
CA GLY A 53 2.16 -8.58 -5.37
C GLY A 53 3.13 -8.37 -4.21
N ILE A 54 3.37 -7.08 -3.94
CA ILE A 54 4.32 -6.67 -2.89
C ILE A 54 3.86 -7.08 -1.48
N LEU A 55 2.53 -7.13 -1.23
CA LEU A 55 2.00 -7.53 0.07
C LEU A 55 2.21 -9.01 0.31
N GLU A 56 1.96 -9.86 -0.68
CA GLU A 56 2.18 -11.31 -0.62
C GLU A 56 3.67 -11.63 -0.45
N ALA A 57 4.53 -10.91 -1.16
CA ALA A 57 5.98 -11.08 -1.05
C ALA A 57 6.48 -10.71 0.36
N THR A 58 6.03 -9.58 0.91
CA THR A 58 6.39 -9.12 2.26
C THR A 58 5.85 -10.07 3.33
N PHE A 59 4.58 -10.48 3.22
CA PHE A 59 3.96 -11.43 4.15
C PHE A 59 4.72 -12.76 4.17
N ARG A 60 5.07 -13.30 3.01
CA ARG A 60 5.84 -14.55 2.89
C ARG A 60 7.22 -14.42 3.55
N ALA A 61 7.92 -13.30 3.34
CA ALA A 61 9.21 -13.05 3.96
C ALA A 61 9.11 -12.99 5.49
N LEU A 62 8.13 -12.26 6.04
CA LEU A 62 7.89 -12.19 7.48
C LEU A 62 7.49 -13.55 8.07
N ARG A 63 6.65 -14.31 7.36
CA ARG A 63 6.23 -15.66 7.81
C ARG A 63 7.41 -16.63 7.89
N ALA A 64 8.41 -16.50 7.04
CA ALA A 64 9.61 -17.32 7.08
C ALA A 64 10.50 -17.04 8.31
N LEU A 65 10.35 -15.84 8.92
CA LEU A 65 11.08 -15.44 10.13
C LEU A 65 10.33 -15.75 11.42
N SER A 66 9.00 -15.94 11.33
CA SER A 66 8.14 -16.11 12.50
C SER A 66 8.15 -17.53 13.01
N ALA A 67 8.38 -17.71 14.31
CA ALA A 67 8.20 -18.98 15.00
C ALA A 67 6.72 -19.28 15.33
N THR A 68 5.82 -18.30 15.15
CA THR A 68 4.40 -18.43 15.47
C THR A 68 3.53 -18.41 14.22
N THR A 69 2.30 -18.92 14.32
CA THR A 69 1.27 -18.83 13.27
C THR A 69 0.46 -17.53 13.36
N ALA A 70 0.75 -16.68 14.32
CA ALA A 70 0.01 -15.44 14.54
C ALA A 70 0.10 -14.50 13.33
N SER A 71 -1.02 -13.83 13.03
CA SER A 71 -1.10 -12.86 11.94
C SER A 71 -0.32 -11.59 12.28
N PRO A 72 0.45 -11.01 11.36
CA PRO A 72 1.12 -9.73 11.59
C PRO A 72 0.12 -8.60 11.83
N LEU A 73 0.56 -7.58 12.56
CA LEU A 73 -0.11 -6.28 12.60
C LEU A 73 0.34 -5.47 11.39
N VAL A 74 -0.61 -4.83 10.73
CA VAL A 74 -0.36 -4.01 9.53
C VAL A 74 -0.92 -2.61 9.74
N TRP A 75 -0.14 -1.61 9.37
CA TRP A 75 -0.58 -0.23 9.34
C TRP A 75 -0.49 0.31 7.91
N LEU A 76 -1.60 0.88 7.42
CA LEU A 76 -1.70 1.55 6.14
C LEU A 76 -1.52 3.05 6.33
N GLY A 77 -0.55 3.65 5.64
CA GLY A 77 -0.27 5.07 5.73
C GLY A 77 -1.04 5.94 4.74
N PRO A 78 -0.77 7.26 4.74
CA PRO A 78 -1.37 8.19 3.79
C PRO A 78 -1.02 7.84 2.34
N CYS A 79 -2.02 7.89 1.47
CA CYS A 79 -1.87 7.68 0.03
C CYS A 79 -2.89 8.51 -0.76
N ILE A 80 -2.90 8.40 -2.07
CA ILE A 80 -3.97 8.96 -2.89
C ILE A 80 -5.30 8.33 -2.51
N GLY A 81 -6.29 9.18 -2.17
CA GLY A 81 -7.60 8.72 -1.71
C GLY A 81 -8.53 8.31 -2.85
N PRO A 82 -9.60 7.54 -2.54
CA PRO A 82 -10.51 6.99 -3.54
C PRO A 82 -11.22 8.03 -4.41
N LYS A 83 -11.44 9.23 -3.89
CA LYS A 83 -12.05 10.34 -4.65
C LYS A 83 -11.08 11.09 -5.58
N ALA A 84 -9.79 10.76 -5.54
CA ALA A 84 -8.75 11.44 -6.31
C ALA A 84 -7.95 10.49 -7.21
N PHE A 85 -8.07 9.17 -7.00
CA PHE A 85 -7.30 8.19 -7.74
C PHE A 85 -8.05 7.73 -9.00
N GLU A 86 -8.11 8.62 -9.99
CA GLU A 86 -8.59 8.25 -11.32
C GLU A 86 -7.59 7.33 -12.02
N VAL A 87 -8.11 6.22 -12.57
CA VAL A 87 -7.36 5.16 -13.26
C VAL A 87 -8.08 4.74 -14.54
N GLY A 88 -7.38 4.06 -15.44
CA GLY A 88 -7.94 3.43 -16.62
C GLY A 88 -8.46 2.01 -16.36
N ALA A 89 -9.09 1.43 -17.37
CA ALA A 89 -9.62 0.07 -17.33
C ALA A 89 -8.52 -0.96 -17.06
N GLU A 90 -7.31 -0.73 -17.55
CA GLU A 90 -6.16 -1.62 -17.36
C GLU A 90 -5.79 -1.83 -15.88
N VAL A 91 -5.98 -0.80 -15.04
CA VAL A 91 -5.75 -0.92 -13.60
C VAL A 91 -6.84 -1.78 -12.96
N ARG A 92 -8.09 -1.53 -13.29
CA ARG A 92 -9.23 -2.30 -12.79
C ARG A 92 -9.11 -3.77 -13.17
N GLU A 93 -8.83 -4.08 -14.42
CA GLU A 93 -8.69 -5.44 -14.94
C GLU A 93 -7.54 -6.20 -14.26
N ALA A 94 -6.41 -5.53 -13.97
CA ALA A 94 -5.30 -6.14 -13.26
C ALA A 94 -5.69 -6.72 -11.89
N PHE A 95 -6.67 -6.11 -11.21
CA PHE A 95 -7.19 -6.64 -9.94
C PHE A 95 -8.30 -7.65 -10.13
N LEU A 96 -9.24 -7.42 -11.06
CA LEU A 96 -10.39 -8.30 -11.26
C LEU A 96 -10.01 -9.66 -11.84
N THR A 97 -8.93 -9.75 -12.60
CA THR A 97 -8.41 -11.03 -13.10
C THR A 97 -8.03 -11.99 -11.97
N VAL A 98 -7.63 -11.43 -10.82
CA VAL A 98 -7.20 -12.21 -9.65
C VAL A 98 -8.34 -12.41 -8.66
N ASP A 99 -9.11 -11.35 -8.42
CA ASP A 99 -10.19 -11.36 -7.42
C ASP A 99 -11.36 -10.49 -7.89
N HIS A 100 -12.48 -11.16 -8.21
CA HIS A 100 -13.69 -10.46 -8.65
C HIS A 100 -14.29 -9.53 -7.58
N ASP A 101 -14.06 -9.78 -6.30
CA ASP A 101 -14.50 -8.93 -5.20
C ASP A 101 -13.83 -7.54 -5.23
N ALA A 102 -12.72 -7.40 -5.95
CA ALA A 102 -12.07 -6.12 -6.16
C ALA A 102 -12.96 -5.10 -6.92
N VAL A 103 -14.02 -5.56 -7.61
CA VAL A 103 -14.96 -4.66 -8.31
C VAL A 103 -15.50 -3.56 -7.40
N ARG A 104 -15.75 -3.85 -6.13
CA ARG A 104 -16.27 -2.90 -5.13
C ARG A 104 -15.29 -1.79 -4.74
N CYS A 105 -14.02 -1.93 -5.12
CA CYS A 105 -12.98 -0.92 -4.89
C CYS A 105 -12.84 0.06 -6.07
N PHE A 106 -13.74 -0.01 -7.05
CA PHE A 106 -13.73 0.84 -8.24
C PHE A 106 -15.11 1.45 -8.47
N GLU A 107 -15.16 2.77 -8.59
CA GLU A 107 -16.34 3.52 -8.99
C GLU A 107 -16.19 3.99 -10.45
N ALA A 108 -17.15 3.66 -11.30
CA ALA A 108 -17.10 4.07 -12.72
C ALA A 108 -17.32 5.57 -12.86
N LEU A 109 -16.52 6.22 -13.67
CA LEU A 109 -16.69 7.62 -14.05
C LEU A 109 -17.52 7.75 -15.34
N PRO A 110 -18.11 8.93 -15.60
CA PRO A 110 -18.86 9.19 -16.84
C PRO A 110 -18.01 9.02 -18.12
N ALA A 111 -16.72 9.25 -18.03
CA ALA A 111 -15.79 9.01 -19.13
C ALA A 111 -15.55 7.51 -19.30
N GLU A 112 -15.75 7.00 -20.51
CA GLU A 112 -15.61 5.58 -20.83
C GLU A 112 -14.23 5.04 -20.45
N GLY A 113 -14.20 3.88 -19.78
CA GLY A 113 -12.98 3.21 -19.36
C GLY A 113 -12.24 3.90 -18.21
N LYS A 114 -12.86 4.88 -17.53
CA LYS A 114 -12.28 5.59 -16.39
C LYS A 114 -12.98 5.21 -15.09
N TYR A 115 -12.20 5.09 -14.04
CA TYR A 115 -12.65 4.68 -12.72
C TYR A 115 -11.95 5.49 -11.63
N LEU A 116 -12.61 5.67 -10.48
CA LEU A 116 -11.96 6.00 -9.23
C LEU A 116 -11.62 4.71 -8.50
N ALA A 117 -10.38 4.56 -8.03
CA ALA A 117 -9.91 3.37 -7.35
C ALA A 117 -9.63 3.65 -5.87
N ASP A 118 -10.02 2.71 -5.00
CA ASP A 118 -9.73 2.73 -3.57
C ASP A 118 -8.51 1.85 -3.25
N LEU A 119 -7.33 2.47 -3.21
CA LEU A 119 -6.07 1.76 -2.98
C LEU A 119 -5.99 1.14 -1.57
N PRO A 120 -6.41 1.82 -0.47
CA PRO A 120 -6.54 1.19 0.85
C PRO A 120 -7.49 0.00 0.89
N ALA A 121 -8.65 0.07 0.24
CA ALA A 121 -9.60 -1.04 0.18
C ALA A 121 -9.04 -2.24 -0.59
N LEU A 122 -8.38 -2.01 -1.72
CA LEU A 122 -7.66 -3.04 -2.48
C LEU A 122 -6.59 -3.72 -1.63
N ALA A 123 -5.80 -2.95 -0.86
CA ALA A 123 -4.80 -3.50 0.04
C ALA A 123 -5.45 -4.35 1.15
N ARG A 124 -6.56 -3.88 1.75
CA ARG A 124 -7.30 -4.64 2.77
C ARG A 124 -7.88 -5.94 2.23
N LEU A 125 -8.38 -5.93 1.00
CA LEU A 125 -8.88 -7.13 0.32
C LEU A 125 -7.77 -8.17 0.17
N ARG A 126 -6.59 -7.75 -0.31
CA ARG A 126 -5.42 -8.62 -0.48
C ARG A 126 -4.90 -9.16 0.86
N LEU A 127 -4.81 -8.29 1.88
CA LEU A 127 -4.43 -8.69 3.23
C LEU A 127 -5.41 -9.69 3.84
N GLY A 128 -6.70 -9.46 3.66
CA GLY A 128 -7.76 -10.39 4.11
C GLY A 128 -7.67 -11.76 3.46
N ALA A 129 -7.38 -11.83 2.16
CA ALA A 129 -7.18 -13.09 1.43
C ALA A 129 -5.97 -13.90 1.98
N MET A 130 -4.98 -13.23 2.56
CA MET A 130 -3.83 -13.87 3.25
C MET A 130 -4.12 -14.20 4.73
N GLY A 131 -5.31 -13.91 5.25
CA GLY A 131 -5.67 -14.11 6.66
C GLY A 131 -5.12 -13.04 7.60
N VAL A 132 -4.70 -11.88 7.07
CA VAL A 132 -4.26 -10.73 7.88
C VAL A 132 -5.50 -9.93 8.30
N THR A 133 -5.85 -10.01 9.59
CA THR A 133 -7.08 -9.41 10.14
C THR A 133 -6.81 -8.14 10.95
N GLN A 134 -5.58 -7.93 11.41
CA GLN A 134 -5.20 -6.77 12.22
C GLN A 134 -4.61 -5.66 11.32
N VAL A 135 -5.50 -4.90 10.65
CA VAL A 135 -5.14 -3.85 9.70
C VAL A 135 -5.65 -2.50 10.19
N PHE A 136 -4.75 -1.60 10.48
CA PHE A 136 -4.98 -0.27 11.07
C PHE A 136 -4.63 0.86 10.11
N GLY A 137 -4.90 2.11 10.53
CA GLY A 137 -4.53 3.33 9.79
C GLY A 137 -5.53 3.68 8.71
N ASN A 138 -5.03 4.04 7.55
CA ASN A 138 -5.80 4.60 6.44
C ASN A 138 -7.04 3.75 6.08
N ASP A 139 -8.20 4.36 6.24
CA ASP A 139 -9.52 3.78 5.98
C ASP A 139 -10.15 4.25 4.65
N GLY A 140 -9.39 4.99 3.83
CA GLY A 140 -9.88 5.63 2.61
C GLY A 140 -10.49 7.02 2.85
N GLY A 141 -10.56 7.49 4.09
CA GLY A 141 -11.10 8.80 4.44
C GLY A 141 -10.25 9.97 3.95
N ASP A 142 -10.88 11.13 3.79
CA ASP A 142 -10.25 12.35 3.24
C ASP A 142 -9.02 12.81 4.06
N ALA A 143 -8.96 12.51 5.35
CA ALA A 143 -7.84 12.86 6.23
C ALA A 143 -6.51 12.18 5.84
N TRP A 144 -6.58 11.08 5.11
CA TRP A 144 -5.43 10.30 4.64
C TRP A 144 -5.04 10.59 3.19
N CYS A 145 -5.88 11.36 2.45
CA CYS A 145 -5.67 11.61 1.03
C CYS A 145 -4.54 12.60 0.79
N THR A 146 -3.48 12.15 0.11
CA THR A 146 -2.31 12.98 -0.23
C THR A 146 -2.64 14.12 -1.19
N VAL A 147 -3.64 13.94 -2.06
CA VAL A 147 -4.05 14.96 -3.04
C VAL A 147 -4.79 16.10 -2.34
N THR A 148 -5.74 15.79 -1.45
CA THR A 148 -6.60 16.82 -0.80
C THR A 148 -5.92 17.47 0.39
N GLN A 149 -5.04 16.77 1.11
CA GLN A 149 -4.35 17.27 2.31
C GLN A 149 -3.00 17.92 1.96
N SER A 150 -3.03 18.95 1.12
CA SER A 150 -1.82 19.59 0.55
C SER A 150 -0.89 20.26 1.58
N SER A 151 -1.41 20.64 2.75
CA SER A 151 -0.61 21.20 3.84
C SER A 151 0.15 20.13 4.65
N ARG A 152 -0.19 18.84 4.47
CA ARG A 152 0.36 17.73 5.24
C ARG A 152 1.18 16.77 4.40
N PHE A 153 0.80 16.58 3.13
CA PHE A 153 1.34 15.52 2.29
C PHE A 153 1.80 16.03 0.93
N PHE A 154 2.91 15.48 0.45
CA PHE A 154 3.30 15.57 -0.96
C PHE A 154 2.43 14.65 -1.82
N SER A 155 2.15 15.08 -3.05
CA SER A 155 1.39 14.30 -4.01
C SER A 155 1.97 14.43 -5.40
N HIS A 156 2.32 13.31 -6.00
CA HIS A 156 2.78 13.26 -7.39
C HIS A 156 1.65 13.67 -8.35
N ARG A 157 0.44 13.14 -8.14
CA ARG A 157 -0.75 13.44 -8.96
C ARG A 157 -1.08 14.93 -8.97
N ARG A 158 -1.03 15.58 -7.82
CA ARG A 158 -1.32 17.01 -7.68
C ARG A 158 -0.19 17.89 -8.20
N ASP A 159 1.06 17.55 -7.90
CA ASP A 159 2.18 18.48 -8.01
C ASP A 159 3.05 18.28 -9.24
N ALA A 160 3.22 17.04 -9.73
CA ALA A 160 4.19 16.73 -10.78
C ALA A 160 3.89 17.45 -12.09
N ALA A 161 2.63 17.52 -12.53
CA ALA A 161 2.25 18.19 -13.77
C ALA A 161 2.46 19.71 -13.70
N ARG A 162 2.30 20.31 -12.50
CA ARG A 162 2.40 21.76 -12.28
C ARG A 162 3.82 22.21 -11.98
N LEU A 163 4.58 21.42 -11.20
CA LEU A 163 5.89 21.80 -10.68
C LEU A 163 7.05 21.04 -11.35
N GLY A 164 6.76 20.09 -12.26
CA GLY A 164 7.74 19.21 -12.87
C GLY A 164 8.29 18.13 -11.93
N SER A 165 8.03 18.24 -10.63
CA SER A 165 8.46 17.29 -9.59
C SER A 165 7.58 17.37 -8.35
N THR A 166 7.80 16.48 -7.41
CA THR A 166 7.18 16.52 -6.07
C THR A 166 8.16 16.01 -5.02
N GLY A 167 7.96 16.43 -3.76
CA GLY A 167 8.63 15.82 -2.61
C GLY A 167 8.19 14.38 -2.38
N ARG A 168 8.83 13.74 -1.41
CA ARG A 168 8.47 12.40 -0.93
C ARG A 168 8.24 12.44 0.58
N MET A 169 7.34 11.58 1.05
CA MET A 169 7.17 11.28 2.47
C MET A 169 7.86 9.95 2.75
N ALA A 170 8.43 9.81 3.94
CA ALA A 170 8.98 8.55 4.42
C ALA A 170 8.03 7.93 5.44
N ALA A 171 7.79 6.63 5.33
CA ALA A 171 7.17 5.81 6.37
C ALA A 171 8.21 4.81 6.86
N SER A 172 8.47 4.80 8.17
CA SER A 172 9.52 4.00 8.75
C SER A 172 9.02 3.21 9.96
N ILE A 173 9.56 2.02 10.14
CA ILE A 173 9.34 1.17 11.31
C ILE A 173 10.65 0.50 11.70
N TRP A 174 10.90 0.37 13.00
CA TRP A 174 12.07 -0.33 13.54
C TRP A 174 11.76 -0.98 14.87
N LYS A 175 12.61 -1.91 15.28
CA LYS A 175 12.61 -2.51 16.62
C LYS A 175 13.48 -1.69 17.57
N VAL A 176 13.09 -1.58 18.80
CA VAL A 176 13.89 -1.03 19.91
C VAL A 176 14.54 -2.15 20.73
#